data_c3648c031bdcb41727abe572cfef4a4d
#
_entry.id   c3648c031bdcb41727abe572cfef4a4d
#
_cell.length_a   1.000
_cell.length_b   1.000
_cell.length_c   1.000
_cell.angle_alpha   90.00
_cell.angle_beta   90.00
_cell.angle_gamma   90.00
#
_symmetry.space_group_name_H-M   'P 1'
#
loop_
_entity.id
_entity.type
_entity.pdbx_description
1 polymer ?
#
loop_
_entity_poly.entity_id
_entity_poly.type
_entity_poly.pdbx_seq_one_letter_code
_entity_poly.pdbx_strand_id
1 'polypeptide(L)'
;MQADGLPTTQISLIREHTAKITPPRALWVPFELGRPLGVPGDAAFQTRVLHAALQLLEASSGPVLVDFPDDAPTAEASTPLVCPVSFAAPPEDLSDTDLLRAALQREIDQLRTWYNLAVTRRGRTTVGVSRLTPEEMGTFIGAFLDGQAPPNPRSDIPLAALFRYAVEDLKAYYCEALAAQPGHSTIDSTTLADWFWRDTTAGRVLFAVQEVCKQSAIPGMHVVVTGLLIPRARSAESPFAKA
;
A
#
# COMPACT_ATOMS: atom_id res chain seq x y z
N MET A 1 -5.52 -28.17 14.04
CA MET A 1 -6.76 -27.76 14.77
C MET A 1 -7.99 -28.51 14.28
N GLN A 2 -8.42 -28.38 13.00
CA GLN A 2 -9.59 -29.16 12.53
C GLN A 2 -9.37 -30.66 12.61
N ALA A 3 -8.16 -31.15 12.31
CA ALA A 3 -7.78 -32.55 12.46
C ALA A 3 -7.79 -33.05 13.93
N ASP A 4 -7.73 -32.14 14.87
CA ASP A 4 -7.76 -32.40 16.31
C ASP A 4 -9.18 -32.30 16.90
N GLY A 5 -10.20 -32.23 16.03
CA GLY A 5 -11.60 -32.15 16.42
C GLY A 5 -12.11 -30.79 16.83
N LEU A 6 -11.28 -29.70 16.62
CA LEU A 6 -11.71 -28.33 16.89
C LEU A 6 -12.30 -27.72 15.63
N PRO A 7 -13.60 -27.36 15.59
CA PRO A 7 -14.19 -26.69 14.44
C PRO A 7 -13.55 -25.31 14.25
N THR A 8 -13.24 -25.00 12.99
CA THR A 8 -12.61 -23.74 12.62
C THR A 8 -13.40 -23.04 11.53
N THR A 9 -13.42 -21.72 11.59
CA THR A 9 -13.90 -20.83 10.52
C THR A 9 -12.90 -19.70 10.30
N GLN A 10 -12.92 -19.10 9.13
CA GLN A 10 -12.09 -17.93 8.82
C GLN A 10 -12.89 -16.87 8.09
N ILE A 11 -12.49 -15.61 8.22
CA ILE A 11 -12.92 -14.49 7.37
C ILE A 11 -11.83 -14.27 6.33
N SER A 12 -12.21 -14.18 5.06
CA SER A 12 -11.30 -14.00 3.93
C SER A 12 -11.64 -12.74 3.13
N LEU A 13 -10.60 -12.04 2.70
CA LEU A 13 -10.69 -10.85 1.84
C LEU A 13 -10.37 -11.15 0.36
N ILE A 14 -9.81 -12.35 0.07
CA ILE A 14 -9.43 -12.75 -1.30
C ILE A 14 -10.14 -14.05 -1.65
N ARG A 15 -11.27 -13.91 -2.37
CA ARG A 15 -12.17 -15.03 -2.68
C ARG A 15 -11.50 -16.12 -3.49
N GLU A 16 -10.78 -15.76 -4.55
CA GLU A 16 -10.13 -16.71 -5.46
C GLU A 16 -9.06 -17.55 -4.77
N HIS A 17 -8.31 -16.92 -3.86
CA HIS A 17 -7.31 -17.62 -3.06
C HIS A 17 -7.98 -18.60 -2.10
N THR A 18 -9.04 -18.16 -1.43
CA THR A 18 -9.79 -19.00 -0.48
C THR A 18 -10.45 -20.19 -1.18
N ALA A 19 -11.01 -19.98 -2.36
CA ALA A 19 -11.57 -21.07 -3.17
C ALA A 19 -10.53 -22.11 -3.59
N LYS A 20 -9.27 -21.70 -3.80
CA LYS A 20 -8.17 -22.62 -4.16
C LYS A 20 -7.66 -23.44 -2.97
N ILE A 21 -7.52 -22.80 -1.79
CA ILE A 21 -7.01 -23.51 -0.59
C ILE A 21 -8.06 -24.34 0.10
N THR A 22 -9.34 -24.19 -0.26
CA THR A 22 -10.49 -24.99 0.24
C THR A 22 -10.47 -25.19 1.76
N PRO A 23 -10.51 -24.12 2.58
CA PRO A 23 -10.53 -24.26 4.04
C PRO A 23 -11.83 -24.91 4.49
N PRO A 24 -11.85 -25.52 5.68
CA PRO A 24 -13.05 -26.21 6.17
C PRO A 24 -14.30 -25.34 6.16
N ARG A 25 -14.16 -24.07 6.59
CA ARG A 25 -15.22 -23.05 6.57
C ARG A 25 -14.60 -21.68 6.36
N ALA A 26 -15.16 -20.90 5.46
CA ALA A 26 -14.75 -19.53 5.19
C ALA A 26 -15.94 -18.64 4.89
N LEU A 27 -15.94 -17.44 5.44
CA LEU A 27 -16.75 -16.31 5.03
C LEU A 27 -15.87 -15.40 4.18
N TRP A 28 -16.19 -15.23 2.90
CA TRP A 28 -15.59 -14.18 2.11
C TRP A 28 -16.34 -12.87 2.34
N VAL A 29 -15.59 -11.78 2.52
CA VAL A 29 -16.14 -10.44 2.68
C VAL A 29 -15.58 -9.53 1.58
N PRO A 30 -16.40 -8.69 0.91
CA PRO A 30 -15.98 -7.81 -0.17
C PRO A 30 -15.35 -6.50 0.36
N PHE A 31 -14.56 -6.61 1.45
CA PHE A 31 -14.00 -5.45 2.12
C PHE A 31 -12.54 -5.24 1.71
N GLU A 32 -12.06 -4.06 2.05
CA GLU A 32 -10.70 -3.65 1.79
C GLU A 32 -9.67 -4.50 2.54
N LEU A 33 -8.53 -4.81 1.88
CA LEU A 33 -7.44 -5.54 2.52
C LEU A 33 -6.97 -4.81 3.79
N GLY A 34 -6.85 -5.58 4.88
CA GLY A 34 -6.54 -5.04 6.21
C GLY A 34 -7.77 -4.66 7.05
N ARG A 35 -8.98 -4.74 6.47
CA ARG A 35 -10.25 -4.42 7.18
C ARG A 35 -11.26 -5.57 7.15
N PRO A 36 -10.92 -6.75 7.67
CA PRO A 36 -11.77 -7.94 7.54
C PRO A 36 -13.15 -7.82 8.20
N LEU A 37 -13.34 -6.82 9.04
CA LEU A 37 -14.62 -6.53 9.71
C LEU A 37 -15.27 -5.22 9.22
N GLY A 38 -14.79 -4.65 8.12
CA GLY A 38 -15.29 -3.39 7.57
C GLY A 38 -14.72 -2.15 8.26
N VAL A 39 -15.53 -1.10 8.39
CA VAL A 39 -15.10 0.20 8.91
C VAL A 39 -14.75 0.10 10.40
N PRO A 40 -13.60 0.66 10.85
CA PRO A 40 -13.26 0.72 12.26
C PRO A 40 -14.30 1.52 13.07
N GLY A 41 -14.65 1.00 14.25
CA GLY A 41 -15.58 1.67 15.17
C GLY A 41 -17.06 1.39 14.92
N ASP A 42 -17.44 0.74 13.83
CA ASP A 42 -18.84 0.29 13.61
C ASP A 42 -19.08 -1.07 14.26
N ALA A 43 -19.36 -1.05 15.56
CA ALA A 43 -19.58 -2.26 16.35
C ALA A 43 -20.78 -3.08 15.85
N ALA A 44 -21.85 -2.44 15.36
CA ALA A 44 -23.04 -3.11 14.88
C ALA A 44 -22.75 -3.91 13.61
N PHE A 45 -22.08 -3.29 12.63
CA PHE A 45 -21.67 -3.95 11.40
C PHE A 45 -20.65 -5.08 11.66
N GLN A 46 -19.63 -4.79 12.47
CA GLN A 46 -18.60 -5.78 12.82
C GLN A 46 -19.18 -7.00 13.52
N THR A 47 -20.16 -6.82 14.41
CA THR A 47 -20.88 -7.92 15.07
C THR A 47 -21.64 -8.78 14.08
N ARG A 48 -22.27 -8.19 13.05
CA ARG A 48 -22.95 -8.96 11.99
C ARG A 48 -21.97 -9.81 11.19
N VAL A 49 -20.80 -9.27 10.83
CA VAL A 49 -19.75 -10.03 10.13
C VAL A 49 -19.24 -11.20 10.98
N LEU A 50 -18.95 -10.95 12.25
CA LEU A 50 -18.50 -11.98 13.18
C LEU A 50 -19.56 -13.06 13.38
N HIS A 51 -20.83 -12.67 13.53
CA HIS A 51 -21.94 -13.61 13.68
C HIS A 51 -22.07 -14.51 12.45
N ALA A 52 -22.02 -13.93 11.23
CA ALA A 52 -22.06 -14.69 9.99
C ALA A 52 -20.89 -15.69 9.88
N ALA A 53 -19.69 -15.29 10.28
CA ALA A 53 -18.52 -16.19 10.30
C ALA A 53 -18.68 -17.31 11.31
N LEU A 54 -19.22 -17.04 12.50
CA LEU A 54 -19.43 -18.04 13.55
C LEU A 54 -20.56 -19.00 13.21
N GLN A 55 -21.61 -18.56 12.53
CA GLN A 55 -22.70 -19.42 12.04
C GLN A 55 -22.19 -20.55 11.13
N LEU A 56 -21.07 -20.34 10.42
CA LEU A 56 -20.49 -21.40 9.59
C LEU A 56 -20.00 -22.61 10.41
N LEU A 57 -19.78 -22.43 11.72
CA LEU A 57 -19.42 -23.57 12.62
C LEU A 57 -20.55 -24.60 12.75
N GLU A 58 -21.80 -24.21 12.44
CA GLU A 58 -22.97 -25.11 12.46
C GLU A 58 -23.02 -26.02 11.23
N ALA A 59 -22.23 -25.74 10.19
CA ALA A 59 -22.17 -26.59 9.01
C ALA A 59 -21.61 -27.98 9.37
N SER A 60 -22.41 -29.00 9.08
CA SER A 60 -22.10 -30.40 9.40
C SER A 60 -21.00 -31.00 8.53
N SER A 61 -20.74 -30.40 7.34
CA SER A 61 -19.74 -30.86 6.37
C SER A 61 -19.03 -29.65 5.73
N GLY A 62 -17.81 -29.89 5.25
CA GLY A 62 -17.01 -28.89 4.52
C GLY A 62 -16.31 -29.51 3.32
N PRO A 63 -15.61 -28.73 2.51
CA PRO A 63 -15.35 -27.29 2.68
C PRO A 63 -16.57 -26.40 2.36
N VAL A 64 -16.73 -25.30 3.10
CA VAL A 64 -17.80 -24.30 2.89
C VAL A 64 -17.18 -22.93 2.66
N LEU A 65 -17.56 -22.29 1.57
CA LEU A 65 -17.23 -20.88 1.28
C LEU A 65 -18.53 -20.11 1.04
N VAL A 66 -18.82 -19.16 1.92
CA VAL A 66 -20.01 -18.31 1.85
C VAL A 66 -19.58 -16.87 1.61
N ASP A 67 -20.30 -16.17 0.75
CA ASP A 67 -20.08 -14.76 0.48
C ASP A 67 -20.94 -13.91 1.43
N PHE A 68 -20.33 -12.94 2.12
CA PHE A 68 -21.06 -11.99 2.95
C PHE A 68 -21.87 -11.05 2.03
N PRO A 69 -23.16 -10.83 2.29
CA PRO A 69 -24.05 -10.19 1.33
C PRO A 69 -23.90 -8.67 1.22
N ASP A 70 -23.33 -8.04 2.24
CA ASP A 70 -23.27 -6.58 2.32
C ASP A 70 -21.83 -6.07 2.04
N ASP A 71 -21.73 -4.95 1.33
CA ASP A 71 -20.49 -4.19 1.28
C ASP A 71 -20.24 -3.48 2.61
N ALA A 72 -18.96 -3.17 2.89
CA ALA A 72 -18.65 -2.33 4.03
C ALA A 72 -19.31 -0.95 3.85
N PRO A 73 -19.91 -0.39 4.92
CA PRO A 73 -20.40 0.97 4.86
C PRO A 73 -19.31 1.90 4.34
N THR A 74 -19.61 2.71 3.33
CA THR A 74 -18.71 3.78 2.90
C THR A 74 -18.59 4.77 4.05
N ALA A 75 -17.36 5.13 4.43
CA ALA A 75 -17.16 6.29 5.27
C ALA A 75 -17.90 7.48 4.63
N GLU A 76 -18.64 8.27 5.44
CA GLU A 76 -19.30 9.46 4.93
C GLU A 76 -18.35 10.22 4.01
N ALA A 77 -18.88 10.68 2.87
CA ALA A 77 -18.11 11.26 1.77
C ALA A 77 -16.98 12.15 2.32
N SER A 78 -15.76 11.71 2.11
CA SER A 78 -14.59 12.42 2.60
C SER A 78 -14.63 13.84 2.05
N THR A 79 -14.50 14.83 2.92
CA THR A 79 -14.26 16.21 2.54
C THR A 79 -13.17 16.21 1.46
N PRO A 80 -13.31 16.99 0.36
CA PRO A 80 -12.29 17.05 -0.67
C PRO A 80 -10.92 17.21 -0.06
N LEU A 81 -9.94 16.46 -0.55
CA LEU A 81 -8.59 16.48 -0.02
C LEU A 81 -8.01 17.88 -0.20
N VAL A 82 -8.13 18.72 0.80
CA VAL A 82 -7.44 20.00 0.85
C VAL A 82 -6.10 19.74 1.51
N CYS A 83 -5.09 19.42 0.70
CA CYS A 83 -3.74 19.25 1.23
C CYS A 83 -3.22 20.65 1.65
N PRO A 84 -2.98 20.91 2.95
CA PRO A 84 -2.42 22.20 3.39
C PRO A 84 -0.95 22.34 2.97
N VAL A 85 -0.29 21.26 2.57
CA VAL A 85 1.00 21.31 1.89
C VAL A 85 0.71 21.37 0.39
N SER A 86 0.80 22.55 -0.18
CA SER A 86 0.78 22.72 -1.63
C SER A 86 2.11 22.20 -2.18
N PHE A 87 2.11 20.96 -2.68
CA PHE A 87 3.26 20.50 -3.47
C PHE A 87 3.32 21.30 -4.77
N ALA A 88 4.54 21.61 -5.21
CA ALA A 88 4.72 21.99 -6.61
C ALA A 88 4.22 20.82 -7.47
N ALA A 89 3.53 21.12 -8.57
CA ALA A 89 3.09 20.06 -9.48
C ALA A 89 4.27 19.13 -9.82
N PRO A 90 4.06 17.80 -9.83
CA PRO A 90 5.11 16.87 -10.21
C PRO A 90 5.66 17.23 -11.59
N PRO A 91 6.97 17.04 -11.85
CA PRO A 91 7.56 17.27 -13.16
C PRO A 91 6.78 16.51 -14.25
N GLU A 92 6.42 17.19 -15.33
CA GLU A 92 5.77 16.57 -16.49
C GLU A 92 6.79 15.77 -17.32
N ASP A 93 8.01 16.30 -17.43
CA ASP A 93 9.10 15.63 -18.12
C ASP A 93 9.74 14.56 -17.22
N LEU A 94 9.37 13.31 -17.46
CA LEU A 94 9.90 12.15 -16.75
C LEU A 94 11.26 11.68 -17.30
N SER A 95 11.80 12.30 -18.36
CA SER A 95 13.13 12.00 -18.88
C SER A 95 14.24 12.77 -18.15
N ASP A 96 13.91 13.87 -17.49
CA ASP A 96 14.86 14.62 -16.64
C ASP A 96 14.97 13.98 -15.26
N THR A 97 15.88 13.01 -15.15
CA THR A 97 16.06 12.23 -13.91
C THR A 97 16.60 13.07 -12.76
N ASP A 98 17.36 14.12 -13.02
CA ASP A 98 17.89 15.02 -11.99
C ASP A 98 16.78 15.91 -11.43
N LEU A 99 15.91 16.40 -12.28
CA LEU A 99 14.72 17.15 -11.88
C LEU A 99 13.80 16.29 -11.02
N LEU A 100 13.57 15.04 -11.42
CA LEU A 100 12.76 14.08 -10.66
C LEU A 100 13.35 13.79 -9.26
N ARG A 101 14.66 13.56 -9.17
CA ARG A 101 15.36 13.36 -7.90
C ARG A 101 15.23 14.57 -6.99
N ALA A 102 15.50 15.75 -7.52
CA ALA A 102 15.42 16.98 -6.75
C ALA A 102 13.98 17.28 -6.28
N ALA A 103 12.98 17.00 -7.11
CA ALA A 103 11.57 17.17 -6.77
C ALA A 103 11.15 16.16 -5.69
N LEU A 104 11.56 14.89 -5.79
CA LEU A 104 11.28 13.85 -4.79
C LEU A 104 11.86 14.23 -3.42
N GLN A 105 13.10 14.69 -3.37
CA GLN A 105 13.72 15.12 -2.11
C GLN A 105 12.97 16.30 -1.48
N ARG A 106 12.55 17.28 -2.28
CA ARG A 106 11.74 18.42 -1.79
C ARG A 106 10.41 17.96 -1.20
N GLU A 107 9.70 17.02 -1.83
CA GLU A 107 8.46 16.48 -1.27
C GLU A 107 8.70 15.77 0.05
N ILE A 108 9.73 14.92 0.15
CA ILE A 108 10.10 14.24 1.39
C ILE A 108 10.37 15.26 2.49
N ASP A 109 11.12 16.32 2.20
CA ASP A 109 11.42 17.38 3.18
C ASP A 109 10.16 18.12 3.63
N GLN A 110 9.24 18.44 2.71
CA GLN A 110 7.98 19.11 3.02
C GLN A 110 7.06 18.27 3.92
N LEU A 111 7.08 16.95 3.76
CA LEU A 111 6.28 16.03 4.57
C LEU A 111 6.87 15.74 5.95
N ARG A 112 8.13 16.03 6.19
CA ARG A 112 8.85 15.67 7.43
C ARG A 112 8.15 16.11 8.70
N THR A 113 7.67 17.35 8.74
CA THR A 113 6.99 17.89 9.93
C THR A 113 5.71 17.13 10.24
N TRP A 114 4.93 16.80 9.20
CA TRP A 114 3.69 16.05 9.35
C TRP A 114 3.93 14.60 9.75
N TYR A 115 4.93 13.97 9.16
CA TYR A 115 5.34 12.63 9.55
C TYR A 115 5.77 12.56 11.02
N ASN A 116 6.64 13.49 11.46
CA ASN A 116 7.06 13.54 12.86
C ASN A 116 5.87 13.75 13.81
N LEU A 117 4.91 14.58 13.41
CA LEU A 117 3.67 14.77 14.16
C LEU A 117 2.84 13.49 14.22
N ALA A 118 2.74 12.75 13.11
CA ALA A 118 2.06 11.45 13.07
C ALA A 118 2.67 10.45 14.04
N VAL A 119 3.98 10.31 14.02
CA VAL A 119 4.73 9.42 14.91
C VAL A 119 4.53 9.82 16.38
N THR A 120 4.65 11.12 16.68
CA THR A 120 4.43 11.62 18.04
C THR A 120 3.03 11.34 18.56
N ARG A 121 1.99 11.59 17.73
CA ARG A 121 0.59 11.36 18.12
C ARG A 121 0.23 9.89 18.30
N ARG A 122 0.79 9.02 17.45
CA ARG A 122 0.48 7.58 17.45
C ARG A 122 1.38 6.76 18.35
N GLY A 123 2.55 7.29 18.74
CA GLY A 123 3.58 6.56 19.49
C GLY A 123 4.23 5.41 18.70
N ARG A 124 3.96 5.32 17.40
CA ARG A 124 4.48 4.27 16.51
C ARG A 124 4.48 4.72 15.06
N THR A 125 5.27 4.04 14.22
CA THR A 125 5.27 4.17 12.76
C THR A 125 5.33 2.80 12.11
N THR A 126 4.90 2.71 10.85
CA THR A 126 5.08 1.54 9.97
C THR A 126 6.31 1.68 9.06
N VAL A 127 6.98 2.84 9.08
CA VAL A 127 8.23 3.09 8.39
C VAL A 127 9.40 2.48 9.17
N GLY A 128 10.35 1.85 8.47
CA GLY A 128 11.61 1.40 9.09
C GLY A 128 12.07 0.00 8.69
N VAL A 129 11.36 -0.71 7.83
CA VAL A 129 11.76 -2.06 7.37
C VAL A 129 13.03 -1.99 6.51
N SER A 130 13.18 -0.94 5.70
CA SER A 130 14.39 -0.68 4.92
C SER A 130 15.59 -0.31 5.79
N ARG A 131 15.38 0.25 6.98
CA ARG A 131 16.37 0.89 7.87
C ARG A 131 17.03 2.11 7.22
N LEU A 132 16.39 2.74 6.26
CA LEU A 132 16.80 3.99 5.64
C LEU A 132 15.99 5.15 6.24
N THR A 133 16.61 6.30 6.40
CA THR A 133 15.89 7.55 6.68
C THR A 133 15.05 7.97 5.47
N PRO A 134 14.04 8.84 5.62
CA PRO A 134 13.26 9.33 4.48
C PRO A 134 14.12 9.92 3.35
N GLU A 135 15.16 10.65 3.68
CA GLU A 135 16.11 11.25 2.73
C GLU A 135 16.95 10.19 2.02
N GLU A 136 17.42 9.18 2.77
CA GLU A 136 18.16 8.05 2.21
C GLU A 136 17.26 7.21 1.30
N MET A 137 15.97 7.02 1.65
CA MET A 137 15.00 6.36 0.78
C MET A 137 14.84 7.09 -0.56
N GLY A 138 14.65 8.42 -0.52
CA GLY A 138 14.53 9.23 -1.73
C GLY A 138 15.77 9.13 -2.62
N THR A 139 16.97 9.25 -2.03
CA THR A 139 18.26 9.12 -2.72
C THR A 139 18.43 7.72 -3.33
N PHE A 140 18.16 6.69 -2.54
CA PHE A 140 18.32 5.29 -2.95
C PHE A 140 17.35 4.91 -4.07
N ILE A 141 16.06 5.25 -3.95
CA ILE A 141 15.05 4.97 -4.99
C ILE A 141 15.35 5.78 -6.25
N GLY A 142 15.70 7.07 -6.11
CA GLY A 142 16.04 7.94 -7.24
C GLY A 142 17.27 7.46 -8.03
N ALA A 143 18.20 6.76 -7.40
CA ALA A 143 19.38 6.22 -8.08
C ALA A 143 19.03 5.15 -9.14
N PHE A 144 17.89 4.48 -9.03
CA PHE A 144 17.43 3.51 -10.04
C PHE A 144 16.94 4.16 -11.34
N LEU A 145 16.70 5.48 -11.36
CA LEU A 145 16.30 6.21 -12.58
C LEU A 145 17.37 6.17 -13.67
N ASP A 146 18.63 5.90 -13.33
CA ASP A 146 19.70 5.74 -14.32
C ASP A 146 19.75 4.36 -14.98
N GLY A 147 18.87 3.45 -14.59
CA GLY A 147 18.82 2.07 -15.10
C GLY A 147 19.96 1.17 -14.60
N GLN A 148 20.80 1.68 -13.70
CA GLN A 148 21.93 0.95 -13.13
C GLN A 148 21.65 0.57 -11.66
N ALA A 149 22.34 -0.48 -11.21
CA ALA A 149 22.27 -0.89 -9.80
C ALA A 149 23.06 0.08 -8.94
N PRO A 150 22.41 0.81 -8.01
CA PRO A 150 23.16 1.58 -7.02
C PRO A 150 23.87 0.65 -6.03
N PRO A 151 24.86 1.14 -5.29
CA PRO A 151 25.44 0.38 -4.16
C PRO A 151 24.34 -0.07 -3.20
N ASN A 152 24.45 -1.31 -2.71
CA ASN A 152 23.55 -1.81 -1.68
C ASN A 152 24.05 -1.35 -0.30
N PRO A 153 23.33 -0.44 0.40
CA PRO A 153 23.76 0.01 1.73
C PRO A 153 23.57 -1.07 2.81
N ARG A 154 22.91 -2.19 2.49
CA ARG A 154 22.66 -3.30 3.40
C ARG A 154 23.20 -4.60 2.85
N SER A 155 24.24 -5.15 3.50
CA SER A 155 24.84 -6.42 3.11
C SER A 155 24.05 -7.66 3.51
N ASP A 156 23.05 -7.50 4.41
CA ASP A 156 22.25 -8.59 4.98
C ASP A 156 21.05 -9.00 4.10
N ILE A 157 20.71 -8.21 3.08
CA ILE A 157 19.60 -8.49 2.16
C ILE A 157 19.94 -8.19 0.70
N PRO A 158 19.32 -8.88 -0.28
CA PRO A 158 19.49 -8.58 -1.69
C PRO A 158 19.03 -7.16 -2.06
N LEU A 159 19.68 -6.55 -3.06
CA LEU A 159 19.37 -5.18 -3.51
C LEU A 159 17.89 -5.00 -3.91
N ALA A 160 17.31 -5.96 -4.64
CA ALA A 160 15.89 -5.91 -5.02
C ALA A 160 14.94 -5.97 -3.80
N ALA A 161 15.30 -6.72 -2.76
CA ALA A 161 14.53 -6.76 -1.52
C ALA A 161 14.63 -5.43 -0.76
N LEU A 162 15.82 -4.83 -0.68
CA LEU A 162 15.99 -3.51 -0.09
C LEU A 162 15.21 -2.45 -0.85
N PHE A 163 15.26 -2.49 -2.20
CA PHE A 163 14.47 -1.57 -3.04
C PHE A 163 12.97 -1.68 -2.72
N ARG A 164 12.43 -2.90 -2.65
CA ARG A 164 11.05 -3.12 -2.26
C ARG A 164 10.73 -2.52 -0.89
N TYR A 165 11.58 -2.78 0.11
CA TYR A 165 11.37 -2.26 1.47
C TYR A 165 11.44 -0.73 1.52
N ALA A 166 12.38 -0.12 0.80
CA ALA A 166 12.49 1.33 0.71
C ALA A 166 11.24 1.96 0.07
N VAL A 167 10.68 1.33 -0.96
CA VAL A 167 9.44 1.79 -1.61
C VAL A 167 8.24 1.65 -0.67
N GLU A 168 8.09 0.55 0.06
CA GLU A 168 7.00 0.39 1.03
C GLU A 168 7.12 1.39 2.18
N ASP A 169 8.33 1.62 2.69
CA ASP A 169 8.58 2.63 3.71
C ASP A 169 8.29 4.05 3.19
N LEU A 170 8.65 4.37 1.94
CA LEU A 170 8.34 5.66 1.32
C LEU A 170 6.82 5.88 1.22
N LYS A 171 6.08 4.89 0.73
CA LYS A 171 4.60 4.96 0.69
C LYS A 171 4.01 5.16 2.08
N ALA A 172 4.49 4.41 3.08
CA ALA A 172 4.06 4.55 4.46
C ALA A 172 4.34 5.95 5.01
N TYR A 173 5.53 6.50 4.73
CA TYR A 173 5.92 7.86 5.12
C TYR A 173 4.94 8.91 4.57
N TYR A 174 4.60 8.84 3.28
CA TYR A 174 3.62 9.75 2.65
C TYR A 174 2.23 9.59 3.27
N CYS A 175 1.76 8.36 3.44
CA CYS A 175 0.45 8.08 4.03
C CYS A 175 0.33 8.57 5.48
N GLU A 176 1.36 8.30 6.30
CA GLU A 176 1.37 8.74 7.70
C GLU A 176 1.44 10.26 7.82
N ALA A 177 2.26 10.92 6.99
CA ALA A 177 2.36 12.36 6.95
C ALA A 177 1.03 13.01 6.53
N LEU A 178 0.37 12.50 5.48
CA LEU A 178 -0.92 13.03 5.04
C LEU A 178 -1.99 12.87 6.13
N ALA A 179 -2.09 11.70 6.75
CA ALA A 179 -3.08 11.43 7.80
C ALA A 179 -2.90 12.28 9.07
N ALA A 180 -1.75 12.92 9.28
CA ALA A 180 -1.51 13.82 10.41
C ALA A 180 -1.95 15.26 10.15
N GLN A 181 -2.25 15.61 8.90
CA GLN A 181 -2.66 16.96 8.52
C GLN A 181 -4.09 17.24 9.01
N PRO A 182 -4.43 18.51 9.30
CA PRO A 182 -5.79 18.87 9.70
C PRO A 182 -6.84 18.49 8.65
N GLY A 183 -7.97 17.94 9.07
CA GLY A 183 -9.07 17.52 8.19
C GLY A 183 -8.87 16.16 7.51
N HIS A 184 -7.75 15.47 7.73
CA HIS A 184 -7.40 14.22 7.04
C HIS A 184 -7.43 12.96 7.92
N SER A 185 -8.00 13.02 9.11
CA SER A 185 -8.06 11.86 10.03
C SER A 185 -8.92 10.70 9.52
N THR A 186 -9.76 10.93 8.52
CA THR A 186 -10.73 9.96 7.97
C THR A 186 -10.64 9.81 6.45
N ILE A 187 -9.44 9.97 5.87
CA ILE A 187 -9.24 9.77 4.43
C ILE A 187 -9.48 8.31 4.09
N ASP A 188 -10.33 8.07 3.08
CA ASP A 188 -10.48 6.73 2.51
C ASP A 188 -9.24 6.34 1.68
N SER A 189 -9.04 5.04 1.51
CA SER A 189 -7.86 4.51 0.84
C SER A 189 -7.81 4.82 -0.65
N THR A 190 -8.96 4.99 -1.30
CA THR A 190 -9.04 5.34 -2.72
C THR A 190 -8.54 6.76 -2.93
N THR A 191 -9.04 7.71 -2.14
CA THR A 191 -8.60 9.12 -2.16
C THR A 191 -7.11 9.23 -1.84
N LEU A 192 -6.63 8.48 -0.82
CA LEU A 192 -5.20 8.44 -0.48
C LEU A 192 -4.34 7.89 -1.62
N ALA A 193 -4.80 6.80 -2.26
CA ALA A 193 -4.10 6.20 -3.38
C ALA A 193 -4.11 7.11 -4.61
N ASP A 194 -5.25 7.75 -4.92
CA ASP A 194 -5.36 8.72 -6.01
C ASP A 194 -4.37 9.85 -5.84
N TRP A 195 -4.33 10.45 -4.66
CA TRP A 195 -3.36 11.49 -4.34
C TRP A 195 -1.92 11.01 -4.54
N PHE A 196 -1.54 9.84 -3.94
CA PHE A 196 -0.17 9.36 -4.04
C PHE A 196 0.27 9.11 -5.48
N TRP A 197 -0.56 8.42 -6.28
CA TRP A 197 -0.17 8.01 -7.62
C TRP A 197 -0.29 9.12 -8.68
N ARG A 198 -1.21 10.09 -8.51
CA ARG A 198 -1.47 11.14 -9.50
C ARG A 198 -0.80 12.47 -9.17
N ASP A 199 -0.77 12.83 -7.87
CA ASP A 199 -0.48 14.19 -7.45
C ASP A 199 0.89 14.34 -6.79
N THR A 200 1.66 13.24 -6.57
CA THR A 200 2.98 13.30 -5.97
C THR A 200 4.10 12.99 -6.94
N THR A 201 5.27 13.62 -6.72
CA THR A 201 6.51 13.26 -7.43
C THR A 201 6.94 11.84 -7.10
N ALA A 202 6.69 11.35 -5.88
CA ALA A 202 6.98 9.95 -5.51
C ALA A 202 6.26 8.97 -6.44
N GLY A 203 4.97 9.16 -6.71
CA GLY A 203 4.23 8.33 -7.66
C GLY A 203 4.84 8.34 -9.06
N ARG A 204 5.20 9.54 -9.57
CA ARG A 204 5.88 9.72 -10.88
C ARG A 204 7.23 9.00 -10.93
N VAL A 205 8.05 9.16 -9.91
CA VAL A 205 9.35 8.47 -9.80
C VAL A 205 9.18 6.95 -9.82
N LEU A 206 8.18 6.40 -9.11
CA LEU A 206 7.94 4.96 -9.11
C LEU A 206 7.51 4.44 -10.48
N PHE A 207 6.71 5.18 -11.25
CA PHE A 207 6.40 4.83 -12.63
C PHE A 207 7.64 4.86 -13.53
N ALA A 208 8.48 5.90 -13.40
CA ALA A 208 9.72 6.02 -14.18
C ALA A 208 10.71 4.88 -13.84
N VAL A 209 10.93 4.59 -12.56
CA VAL A 209 11.78 3.47 -12.12
C VAL A 209 11.23 2.13 -12.61
N GLN A 210 9.90 1.93 -12.58
CA GLN A 210 9.31 0.72 -13.14
C GLN A 210 9.70 0.54 -14.60
N GLU A 211 9.56 1.58 -15.42
CA GLU A 211 9.84 1.52 -16.85
C GLU A 211 11.32 1.19 -17.12
N VAL A 212 12.22 1.92 -16.46
CA VAL A 212 13.67 1.74 -16.62
C VAL A 212 14.12 0.36 -16.13
N CYS A 213 13.56 -0.14 -15.03
CA CYS A 213 13.99 -1.40 -14.40
C CYS A 213 13.29 -2.66 -14.95
N LYS A 214 12.35 -2.56 -15.90
CA LYS A 214 11.71 -3.75 -16.53
C LYS A 214 12.72 -4.74 -17.11
N GLN A 215 13.81 -4.24 -17.68
CA GLN A 215 14.89 -5.02 -18.29
C GLN A 215 16.13 -5.11 -17.39
N SER A 216 16.01 -4.81 -16.10
CA SER A 216 17.13 -4.79 -15.17
C SER A 216 17.75 -6.18 -14.99
N ALA A 217 19.08 -6.26 -15.04
CA ALA A 217 19.85 -7.46 -14.74
C ALA A 217 20.00 -7.75 -13.23
N ILE A 218 19.49 -6.87 -12.35
CA ILE A 218 19.55 -7.06 -10.89
C ILE A 218 18.70 -8.28 -10.52
N PRO A 219 19.27 -9.30 -9.85
CA PRO A 219 18.53 -10.49 -9.45
C PRO A 219 17.28 -10.15 -8.63
N GLY A 220 16.12 -10.65 -9.07
CA GLY A 220 14.82 -10.43 -8.40
C GLY A 220 14.14 -9.09 -8.70
N MET A 221 14.80 -8.14 -9.35
CA MET A 221 14.22 -6.82 -9.64
C MET A 221 13.01 -6.92 -10.57
N HIS A 222 13.07 -7.77 -11.59
CA HIS A 222 11.94 -7.97 -12.52
C HIS A 222 10.64 -8.29 -11.76
N VAL A 223 10.68 -9.21 -10.78
CA VAL A 223 9.50 -9.57 -9.97
C VAL A 223 8.98 -8.37 -9.17
N VAL A 224 9.90 -7.57 -8.60
CA VAL A 224 9.51 -6.39 -7.82
C VAL A 224 8.82 -5.36 -8.70
N VAL A 225 9.42 -4.98 -9.83
CA VAL A 225 8.88 -3.89 -10.66
C VAL A 225 7.63 -4.27 -11.45
N THR A 226 7.47 -5.55 -11.83
CA THR A 226 6.29 -6.00 -12.60
C THR A 226 5.12 -6.45 -11.74
N GLY A 227 5.36 -6.91 -10.51
CA GLY A 227 4.33 -7.52 -9.67
C GLY A 227 4.05 -6.82 -8.33
N LEU A 228 4.99 -6.03 -7.81
CA LEU A 228 4.92 -5.52 -6.43
C LEU A 228 5.04 -4.00 -6.33
N LEU A 229 5.61 -3.32 -7.32
CA LEU A 229 5.91 -1.90 -7.24
C LEU A 229 4.64 -1.04 -7.36
N ILE A 230 3.86 -1.28 -8.41
CA ILE A 230 2.66 -0.52 -8.74
C ILE A 230 1.43 -1.45 -8.66
N PRO A 231 0.38 -1.07 -7.94
CA PRO A 231 -0.86 -1.84 -7.92
C PRO A 231 -1.44 -2.01 -9.33
N ARG A 232 -1.97 -3.19 -9.66
CA ARG A 232 -2.56 -3.46 -10.99
C ARG A 232 -3.65 -2.45 -11.37
N ALA A 233 -4.46 -2.02 -10.41
CA ALA A 233 -5.50 -1.03 -10.62
C ALA A 233 -4.94 0.34 -11.08
N ARG A 234 -3.67 0.62 -10.83
CA ARG A 234 -2.98 1.86 -11.18
C ARG A 234 -2.10 1.75 -12.43
N SER A 235 -1.98 0.55 -13.00
CA SER A 235 -1.10 0.33 -14.17
C SER A 235 -1.53 1.14 -15.40
N ALA A 236 -2.83 1.41 -15.57
CA ALA A 236 -3.36 2.25 -16.65
C ALA A 236 -3.04 3.75 -16.46
N GLU A 237 -2.68 4.18 -15.26
CA GLU A 237 -2.32 5.56 -14.95
C GLU A 237 -0.83 5.85 -15.25
N SER A 238 -0.08 4.84 -15.65
CA SER A 238 1.33 5.01 -16.01
C SER A 238 1.48 5.97 -17.19
N PRO A 239 2.31 7.02 -17.06
CA PRO A 239 2.63 7.91 -18.19
C PRO A 239 3.30 7.18 -19.36
N PHE A 240 3.79 5.96 -19.13
CA PHE A 240 4.42 5.09 -20.11
C PHE A 240 3.48 3.99 -20.64
N ALA A 241 2.23 3.93 -20.17
CA ALA A 241 1.24 3.02 -20.74
C ALA A 241 1.04 3.42 -22.21
N LYS A 242 1.34 2.52 -23.12
CA LYS A 242 1.06 2.74 -24.55
C LYS A 242 -0.44 2.94 -24.71
N ALA A 243 -0.81 4.09 -25.30
CA ALA A 243 -2.16 4.36 -25.77
C ALA A 243 -2.60 3.30 -26.79
#